data_d2393260bf03e5d45dc4d4dd857250ee
#
_entry.id   d2393260bf03e5d45dc4d4dd857250ee
#
_cell.length_a   1.000
_cell.length_b   1.000
_cell.length_c   1.000
_cell.angle_alpha   90.00
_cell.angle_beta   90.00
_cell.angle_gamma   90.00
#
_symmetry.space_group_name_H-M   'P 1'
#
loop_
_entity.id
_entity.type
_entity.pdbx_description
1 polymer ?
#
loop_
_entity_poly.entity_id
_entity_poly.type
_entity_poly.pdbx_seq_one_letter_code
_entity_poly.pdbx_strand_id
1 'polypeptide(L)'
;LTSSIGKTLPVHYTAIGKVLVSELDDDEVRAMLPEPLERPTEATVGSVDEFLAQLAEVRREGFAYDREEATEAVQCIGVGVRRHGVIKYGLSVTTPSYRLTDEKCARIKEALARAKCHLERALA
;
A
#
# COMPACT_ATOMS: atom_id res chain seq x y z
N LEU A 1 2.55 4.84 13.91
CA LEU A 1 2.74 3.65 13.08
C LEU A 1 3.78 2.75 13.73
N THR A 2 3.34 1.57 14.15
CA THR A 2 4.23 0.59 14.77
C THR A 2 4.26 -0.66 13.92
N SER A 3 5.45 -1.13 13.58
CA SER A 3 5.61 -2.42 12.96
C SER A 3 6.79 -3.14 13.59
N SER A 4 6.71 -4.45 13.64
CA SER A 4 7.78 -5.29 14.16
C SER A 4 7.68 -6.67 13.53
N ILE A 5 8.76 -7.44 13.64
CA ILE A 5 8.78 -8.80 13.11
C ILE A 5 7.67 -9.62 13.74
N GLY A 6 6.89 -10.34 12.92
CA GLY A 6 5.79 -11.18 13.37
C GLY A 6 4.45 -10.48 13.53
N LYS A 7 4.37 -9.17 13.32
CA LYS A 7 3.10 -8.46 13.37
C LYS A 7 2.36 -8.56 12.04
N THR A 8 1.03 -8.71 12.12
CA THR A 8 0.14 -8.65 10.96
C THR A 8 -0.23 -7.19 10.72
N LEU A 9 -0.15 -6.75 9.46
CA LEU A 9 -0.56 -5.38 9.08
C LEU A 9 -1.93 -5.42 8.42
N PRO A 10 -2.81 -4.46 8.73
CA PRO A 10 -4.09 -4.36 8.06
C PRO A 10 -3.93 -4.05 6.58
N VAL A 11 -4.75 -4.67 5.72
CA VAL A 11 -4.62 -4.50 4.28
C VAL A 11 -5.30 -3.26 3.76
N HIS A 12 -6.36 -2.78 4.42
CA HIS A 12 -7.17 -1.70 3.85
C HIS A 12 -6.70 -0.29 4.20
N TYR A 13 -5.75 -0.14 5.11
CA TYR A 13 -5.21 1.19 5.41
C TYR A 13 -3.69 1.24 5.52
N THR A 14 -2.99 0.29 4.93
CA THR A 14 -1.53 0.36 4.80
C THR A 14 -1.14 0.27 3.33
N ALA A 15 -0.09 0.98 2.94
CA ALA A 15 0.39 0.94 1.56
C ALA A 15 0.85 -0.47 1.20
N ILE A 16 1.59 -1.13 2.08
CA ILE A 16 2.07 -2.50 1.85
C ILE A 16 0.90 -3.47 1.72
N GLY A 17 -0.10 -3.38 2.60
CA GLY A 17 -1.28 -4.22 2.52
C GLY A 17 -1.99 -4.08 1.18
N LYS A 18 -2.15 -2.85 0.71
CA LYS A 18 -2.80 -2.58 -0.58
C LYS A 18 -2.05 -3.21 -1.74
N VAL A 19 -0.71 -3.09 -1.79
CA VAL A 19 0.04 -3.69 -2.90
C VAL A 19 -0.02 -5.21 -2.86
N LEU A 20 0.00 -5.81 -1.68
CA LEU A 20 -0.01 -7.27 -1.56
C LEU A 20 -1.32 -7.90 -2.04
N VAL A 21 -2.44 -7.19 -1.93
CA VAL A 21 -3.74 -7.71 -2.36
C VAL A 21 -4.24 -7.08 -3.65
N SER A 22 -3.45 -6.20 -4.26
CA SER A 22 -3.90 -5.41 -5.42
C SER A 22 -4.29 -6.24 -6.64
N GLU A 23 -3.71 -7.43 -6.79
CA GLU A 23 -3.97 -8.30 -7.94
C GLU A 23 -4.92 -9.45 -7.64
N LEU A 24 -5.48 -9.50 -6.44
CA LEU A 24 -6.50 -10.48 -6.11
C LEU A 24 -7.83 -10.09 -6.75
N ASP A 25 -8.69 -11.10 -6.98
CA ASP A 25 -10.04 -10.85 -7.46
C ASP A 25 -10.86 -10.11 -6.40
N ASP A 26 -11.85 -9.34 -6.85
CA ASP A 26 -12.73 -8.60 -5.94
C ASP A 26 -13.39 -9.51 -4.91
N ASP A 27 -13.81 -10.71 -5.31
CA ASP A 27 -14.45 -11.66 -4.40
C ASP A 27 -13.48 -12.15 -3.32
N GLU A 28 -12.22 -12.36 -3.68
CA GLU A 28 -11.19 -12.74 -2.71
C GLU A 28 -10.94 -11.63 -1.69
N VAL A 29 -10.90 -10.39 -2.16
CA VAL A 29 -10.72 -9.23 -1.27
C VAL A 29 -11.92 -9.09 -0.34
N ARG A 30 -13.14 -9.23 -0.86
CA ARG A 30 -14.36 -9.17 -0.04
C ARG A 30 -14.37 -10.24 1.04
N ALA A 31 -13.88 -11.45 0.72
CA ALA A 31 -13.86 -12.55 1.67
C ALA A 31 -12.90 -12.31 2.84
N MET A 32 -11.83 -11.51 2.63
CA MET A 32 -10.84 -11.27 3.67
C MET A 32 -11.12 -10.03 4.53
N LEU A 33 -12.10 -9.20 4.15
CA LEU A 33 -12.40 -7.97 4.87
C LEU A 33 -13.82 -8.00 5.47
N PRO A 34 -13.93 -8.08 6.78
CA PRO A 34 -15.26 -8.01 7.42
C PRO A 34 -15.79 -6.57 7.39
N GLU A 35 -17.10 -6.41 7.22
CA GLU A 35 -17.73 -5.11 7.35
C GLU A 35 -18.49 -5.04 8.68
N PRO A 36 -18.50 -3.87 9.35
CA PRO A 36 -17.86 -2.61 8.92
C PRO A 36 -16.33 -2.66 9.05
N LEU A 37 -15.64 -1.89 8.20
CA LEU A 37 -14.19 -1.80 8.24
C LEU A 37 -13.74 -0.92 9.42
N GLU A 38 -12.64 -1.32 10.05
CA GLU A 38 -12.00 -0.47 11.05
C GLU A 38 -11.48 0.80 10.37
N ARG A 39 -11.72 1.94 11.01
CA ARG A 39 -11.29 3.24 10.48
C ARG A 39 -10.48 3.99 11.54
N PRO A 40 -9.14 3.81 11.54
CA PRO A 40 -8.29 4.52 12.50
C PRO A 40 -8.36 6.04 12.37
N THR A 41 -8.63 6.55 11.16
CA THR A 41 -8.77 7.99 10.92
C THR A 41 -9.99 8.26 10.05
N GLU A 42 -10.34 9.53 9.90
CA GLU A 42 -11.43 9.91 9.01
C GLU A 42 -11.11 9.68 7.54
N ALA A 43 -9.81 9.62 7.20
CA ALA A 43 -9.36 9.38 5.82
C ALA A 43 -9.42 7.91 5.42
N THR A 44 -9.54 6.99 6.38
CA THR A 44 -9.65 5.56 6.08
C THR A 44 -10.92 5.27 5.29
N VAL A 45 -10.84 4.39 4.28
CA VAL A 45 -12.03 3.99 3.52
C VAL A 45 -13.11 3.45 4.44
N GLY A 46 -14.36 3.73 4.10
CA GLY A 46 -15.52 3.34 4.89
C GLY A 46 -16.18 2.04 4.44
N SER A 47 -15.83 1.53 3.26
CA SER A 47 -16.47 0.34 2.71
C SER A 47 -15.51 -0.48 1.85
N VAL A 48 -15.83 -1.75 1.67
CA VAL A 48 -15.04 -2.62 0.79
C VAL A 48 -15.11 -2.12 -0.65
N ASP A 49 -16.25 -1.57 -1.10
CA ASP A 49 -16.35 -1.01 -2.45
C ASP A 49 -15.36 0.14 -2.66
N GLU A 50 -15.22 1.03 -1.70
CA GLU A 50 -14.23 2.12 -1.78
C GLU A 50 -12.81 1.55 -1.80
N PHE A 51 -12.55 0.52 -1.03
CA PHE A 51 -11.24 -0.13 -1.03
C PHE A 51 -10.93 -0.77 -2.39
N LEU A 52 -11.91 -1.43 -3.00
CA LEU A 52 -11.72 -2.03 -4.33
C LEU A 52 -11.39 -0.96 -5.37
N ALA A 53 -11.98 0.23 -5.26
CA ALA A 53 -11.65 1.35 -6.14
C ALA A 53 -10.19 1.78 -5.93
N GLN A 54 -9.71 1.81 -4.70
CA GLN A 54 -8.29 2.10 -4.43
C GLN A 54 -7.38 1.04 -5.05
N LEU A 55 -7.74 -0.23 -4.97
CA LEU A 55 -6.93 -1.30 -5.56
C LEU A 55 -6.86 -1.18 -7.09
N ALA A 56 -7.95 -0.73 -7.73
CA ALA A 56 -7.93 -0.47 -9.17
C ALA A 56 -6.91 0.63 -9.51
N GLU A 57 -6.81 1.67 -8.68
CA GLU A 57 -5.80 2.71 -8.84
C GLU A 57 -4.37 2.15 -8.68
N VAL A 58 -4.17 1.30 -7.68
CA VAL A 58 -2.87 0.67 -7.46
C VAL A 58 -2.43 -0.11 -8.70
N ARG A 59 -3.34 -0.89 -9.29
CA ARG A 59 -3.04 -1.65 -10.51
C ARG A 59 -2.70 -0.74 -11.69
N ARG A 60 -3.38 0.40 -11.80
CA ARG A 60 -3.17 1.36 -12.90
C ARG A 60 -1.86 2.13 -12.73
N GLU A 61 -1.59 2.63 -11.53
CA GLU A 61 -0.42 3.46 -11.27
C GLU A 61 0.85 2.69 -10.91
N GLY A 62 0.71 1.53 -10.31
CA GLY A 62 1.83 0.75 -9.79
C GLY A 62 2.30 1.17 -8.41
N PHE A 63 1.65 2.15 -7.79
CA PHE A 63 1.95 2.62 -6.44
C PHE A 63 0.70 2.57 -5.59
N ALA A 64 0.88 2.25 -4.31
CA ALA A 64 -0.20 2.35 -3.33
C ALA A 64 0.12 3.48 -2.34
N TYR A 65 -0.92 4.08 -1.80
CA TYR A 65 -0.80 5.20 -0.88
C TYR A 65 -1.56 4.92 0.40
N ASP A 66 -0.94 5.31 1.51
CA ASP A 66 -1.61 5.51 2.77
C ASP A 66 -1.57 7.02 3.01
N ARG A 67 -2.69 7.70 2.77
CA ARG A 67 -2.79 9.16 2.91
C ARG A 67 -3.48 9.48 4.23
N GLU A 68 -2.72 9.34 5.34
CA GLU A 68 -3.21 9.55 6.71
C GLU A 68 -4.36 8.61 7.08
N GLU A 69 -4.38 7.43 6.47
CA GLU A 69 -5.43 6.45 6.70
C GLU A 69 -5.17 5.58 7.92
N ALA A 70 -3.91 5.29 8.20
CA ALA A 70 -3.50 4.53 9.39
C ALA A 70 -3.29 5.46 10.59
N THR A 71 -2.67 6.61 10.36
CA THR A 71 -2.28 7.56 11.40
C THR A 71 -2.37 8.97 10.83
N GLU A 72 -3.01 9.88 11.57
CA GLU A 72 -3.06 11.28 11.16
C GLU A 72 -1.65 11.84 11.00
N ALA A 73 -1.48 12.73 10.04
CA ALA A 73 -0.24 13.43 9.73
C ALA A 73 0.91 12.53 9.24
N VAL A 74 0.63 11.27 8.89
CA VAL A 74 1.61 10.32 8.37
C VAL A 74 1.11 9.73 7.06
N GLN A 75 1.98 9.70 6.04
CA GLN A 75 1.66 9.10 4.75
C GLN A 75 2.73 8.07 4.36
N CYS A 76 2.31 7.08 3.59
CA CYS A 76 3.20 6.06 3.05
C CYS A 76 2.96 5.93 1.55
N ILE A 77 4.03 5.63 0.82
CA ILE A 77 3.94 5.27 -0.59
C ILE A 77 4.59 3.90 -0.72
N GLY A 78 3.92 2.98 -1.41
CA GLY A 78 4.40 1.61 -1.52
C GLY A 78 4.37 1.06 -2.93
N VAL A 79 5.21 0.06 -3.16
CA VAL A 79 5.23 -0.73 -4.40
C VAL A 79 5.25 -2.20 -4.08
N GLY A 80 4.70 -3.02 -4.98
CA GLY A 80 4.79 -4.46 -4.87
C GLY A 80 6.09 -4.95 -5.50
N VAL A 81 6.68 -5.98 -4.92
CA VAL A 81 7.88 -6.63 -5.45
C VAL A 81 7.51 -8.05 -5.85
N ARG A 82 7.77 -8.40 -7.10
CA ARG A 82 7.38 -9.69 -7.66
C ARG A 82 8.48 -10.73 -7.52
N ARG A 83 8.04 -11.96 -7.32
CA ARG A 83 8.90 -13.14 -7.46
C ARG A 83 8.12 -14.14 -8.29
N HIS A 84 8.74 -14.63 -9.37
CA HIS A 84 8.08 -15.57 -10.30
C HIS A 84 6.73 -15.04 -10.81
N GLY A 85 6.66 -13.75 -11.14
CA GLY A 85 5.49 -13.12 -11.73
C GLY A 85 4.37 -12.75 -10.78
N VAL A 86 4.53 -12.99 -9.48
CA VAL A 86 3.51 -12.73 -8.48
C VAL A 86 4.04 -11.76 -7.43
N ILE A 87 3.22 -10.80 -7.00
CA ILE A 87 3.60 -9.88 -5.92
C ILE A 87 3.68 -10.66 -4.62
N LYS A 88 4.89 -10.79 -4.09
CA LYS A 88 5.17 -11.53 -2.85
C LYS A 88 5.58 -10.61 -1.71
N TYR A 89 6.09 -9.44 -2.01
CA TYR A 89 6.62 -8.52 -1.02
C TYR A 89 6.12 -7.11 -1.28
N GLY A 90 6.14 -6.29 -0.26
CA GLY A 90 5.86 -4.87 -0.39
C GLY A 90 7.03 -4.06 0.15
N LEU A 91 7.28 -2.93 -0.48
CA LEU A 91 8.31 -1.97 -0.07
C LEU A 91 7.65 -0.61 0.03
N SER A 92 7.84 0.09 1.13
CA SER A 92 7.22 1.40 1.31
C SER A 92 8.17 2.40 1.96
N VAL A 93 7.85 3.69 1.74
CA VAL A 93 8.48 4.80 2.42
C VAL A 93 7.42 5.51 3.23
N THR A 94 7.70 5.75 4.50
CA THR A 94 6.83 6.48 5.42
C THR A 94 7.40 7.88 5.64
N THR A 95 6.55 8.89 5.61
CA THR A 95 6.97 10.27 5.83
C THR A 95 5.88 11.06 6.55
N PRO A 96 6.24 12.03 7.40
CA PRO A 96 5.25 12.97 7.92
C PRO A 96 4.63 13.76 6.77
N SER A 97 3.32 13.98 6.83
CA SER A 97 2.60 14.68 5.75
C SER A 97 3.19 16.07 5.46
N TYR A 98 3.63 16.79 6.49
CA TYR A 98 4.16 18.14 6.31
C TYR A 98 5.46 18.17 5.48
N ARG A 99 6.15 17.04 5.35
CA ARG A 99 7.37 16.92 4.54
C ARG A 99 7.11 16.44 3.13
N LEU A 100 5.91 15.95 2.85
CA LEU A 100 5.59 15.32 1.57
C LEU A 100 5.10 16.36 0.56
N THR A 101 6.04 17.04 -0.09
CA THR A 101 5.75 17.93 -1.21
C THR A 101 5.59 17.09 -2.49
N ASP A 102 5.03 17.70 -3.54
CA ASP A 102 4.90 17.02 -4.84
C ASP A 102 6.26 16.57 -5.36
N GLU A 103 7.29 17.43 -5.21
CA GLU A 103 8.65 17.11 -5.63
C GLU A 103 9.21 15.93 -4.86
N LYS A 104 9.02 15.91 -3.54
CA LYS A 104 9.48 14.81 -2.70
C LYS A 104 8.74 13.51 -3.02
N CYS A 105 7.44 13.61 -3.27
CA CYS A 105 6.63 12.46 -3.68
C CYS A 105 7.20 11.83 -4.96
N ALA A 106 7.52 12.66 -5.96
CA ALA A 106 8.11 12.19 -7.21
C ALA A 106 9.45 11.48 -6.99
N ARG A 107 10.31 12.03 -6.13
CA ARG A 107 11.61 11.42 -5.80
C ARG A 107 11.46 10.10 -5.08
N ILE A 108 10.51 10.01 -4.16
CA ILE A 108 10.21 8.76 -3.45
C ILE A 108 9.75 7.69 -4.44
N LYS A 109 8.86 8.05 -5.35
CA LYS A 109 8.34 7.11 -6.35
C LYS A 109 9.46 6.62 -7.27
N GLU A 110 10.36 7.48 -7.70
CA GLU A 110 11.53 7.08 -8.49
C GLU A 110 12.42 6.11 -7.72
N ALA A 111 12.71 6.41 -6.45
CA ALA A 111 13.54 5.56 -5.61
C ALA A 111 12.90 4.18 -5.41
N LEU A 112 11.58 4.14 -5.16
CA LEU A 112 10.84 2.90 -5.01
C LEU A 112 10.85 2.08 -6.30
N ALA A 113 10.69 2.73 -7.45
CA ALA A 113 10.71 2.04 -8.75
C ALA A 113 12.08 1.41 -9.01
N ARG A 114 13.16 2.12 -8.70
CA ARG A 114 14.51 1.57 -8.85
C ARG A 114 14.76 0.40 -7.90
N ALA A 115 14.36 0.56 -6.64
CA ALA A 115 14.52 -0.51 -5.65
C ALA A 115 13.71 -1.76 -6.02
N LYS A 116 12.48 -1.58 -6.50
CA LYS A 116 11.63 -2.66 -6.99
C LYS A 116 12.34 -3.43 -8.10
N CYS A 117 12.84 -2.72 -9.11
CA CYS A 117 13.52 -3.32 -10.24
C CYS A 117 14.76 -4.11 -9.80
N HIS A 118 15.55 -3.54 -8.90
CA HIS A 118 16.75 -4.17 -8.38
C HIS A 118 16.41 -5.44 -7.59
N LEU A 119 15.42 -5.35 -6.70
CA LEU A 119 15.01 -6.49 -5.89
C LEU A 119 14.41 -7.62 -6.72
N GLU A 120 13.62 -7.29 -7.73
CA GLU A 120 13.02 -8.31 -8.59
C GLU A 120 14.10 -9.07 -9.37
N ARG A 121 15.17 -8.42 -9.79
CA ARG A 121 16.31 -9.10 -10.41
C ARG A 121 17.03 -10.01 -9.43
N ALA A 122 17.23 -9.55 -8.20
CA ALA A 122 17.92 -10.31 -7.17
C ALA A 122 17.12 -11.55 -6.75
N LEU A 123 15.79 -11.50 -6.85
CA LEU A 123 14.88 -12.57 -6.46
C LEU A 123 14.52 -13.51 -7.63
N ALA A 124 14.99 -13.22 -8.82
CA ALA A 124 14.66 -14.00 -10.01
C ALA A 124 15.28 -15.40 -9.96
#